data_dfe47aa90633a4ead202d62676cbd535
#
_entry.id   dfe47aa90633a4ead202d62676cbd535
#
_cell.length_a   1.000
_cell.length_b   1.000
_cell.length_c   1.000
_cell.angle_alpha   90.00
_cell.angle_beta   90.00
_cell.angle_gamma   90.00
#
_symmetry.space_group_name_H-M   'P 1'
#
loop_
_entity.id
_entity.type
_entity.pdbx_description
1 polymer ?
#
loop_
_entity_poly.entity_id
_entity_poly.type
_entity_poly.pdbx_seq_one_letter_code
_entity_poly.pdbx_strand_id
1 'polypeptide(L)'
;MKPRSVDLNSDVGEHSERELDVRLMSSITSANIACGYHAGDSISMRETVRHAIDHGVAIGAHPGFADPEGFGRRSIELSPEEVEGLVLDQVKALAEIAITEGGQLAHVKPHGALYHMASERRAIADAVVRAVMAVDDQLVLFGMSGSSLLAAGQAVGLRVASEV
;
A
#
# COMPACT_ATOMS: atom_id res chain seq x y z
N MET A 1 14.27 -19.39 -21.73
CA MET A 1 13.52 -19.21 -20.47
C MET A 1 13.70 -17.75 -20.06
N LYS A 2 12.60 -17.01 -19.79
CA LYS A 2 12.75 -15.69 -19.16
C LYS A 2 13.33 -15.88 -17.76
N PRO A 3 14.29 -15.05 -17.32
CA PRO A 3 14.81 -15.13 -15.96
C PRO A 3 13.64 -14.96 -14.97
N ARG A 4 13.62 -15.77 -13.93
CA ARG A 4 12.68 -15.57 -12.81
C ARG A 4 13.17 -14.34 -12.05
N SER A 5 12.33 -13.34 -11.94
CA SER A 5 12.56 -12.16 -11.09
C SER A 5 11.68 -12.25 -9.86
N VAL A 6 12.19 -11.77 -8.75
CA VAL A 6 11.45 -11.61 -7.49
C VAL A 6 11.28 -10.12 -7.27
N ASP A 7 10.08 -9.70 -6.87
CA ASP A 7 9.85 -8.34 -6.40
C ASP A 7 10.34 -8.24 -4.95
N LEU A 8 11.11 -7.20 -4.66
CA LEU A 8 11.55 -6.87 -3.31
C LEU A 8 10.90 -5.56 -2.91
N ASN A 9 9.91 -5.62 -2.03
CA ASN A 9 9.22 -4.44 -1.53
C ASN A 9 9.67 -4.05 -0.12
N SER A 10 9.56 -2.77 0.20
CA SER A 10 9.80 -2.24 1.54
C SER A 10 8.80 -1.16 1.89
N ASP A 11 8.42 -1.11 3.17
CA ASP A 11 7.61 -0.06 3.73
C ASP A 11 8.51 1.17 3.97
N VAL A 12 8.09 2.34 3.48
CA VAL A 12 8.86 3.59 3.45
C VAL A 12 7.97 4.81 3.71
N GLY A 13 8.59 5.95 4.00
CA GLY A 13 7.85 7.17 4.34
C GLY A 13 7.23 7.13 5.74
N GLU A 14 7.64 6.18 6.57
CA GLU A 14 7.08 5.93 7.89
C GLU A 14 7.85 6.63 9.02
N HIS A 15 9.13 6.93 8.79
CA HIS A 15 10.02 7.48 9.81
C HIS A 15 10.53 8.88 9.47
N SER A 16 10.96 9.62 10.50
CA SER A 16 11.62 10.92 10.34
C SER A 16 13.02 10.81 9.74
N GLU A 17 13.63 9.62 9.80
CA GLU A 17 14.99 9.36 9.26
C GLU A 17 14.92 9.07 7.75
N ARG A 18 14.72 10.12 6.96
CA ARG A 18 14.57 10.05 5.50
C ARG A 18 15.78 9.47 4.77
N GLU A 19 16.99 9.60 5.34
CA GLU A 19 18.20 9.04 4.74
C GLU A 19 18.15 7.51 4.59
N LEU A 20 17.46 6.84 5.52
CA LEU A 20 17.29 5.39 5.44
C LEU A 20 16.43 4.99 4.25
N ASP A 21 15.31 5.68 4.04
CA ASP A 21 14.41 5.43 2.92
C ASP A 21 15.12 5.64 1.58
N VAL A 22 15.89 6.72 1.44
CA VAL A 22 16.69 6.98 0.22
C VAL A 22 17.70 5.86 -0.05
N ARG A 23 18.36 5.36 0.98
CA ARG A 23 19.32 4.23 0.84
C ARG A 23 18.60 2.93 0.45
N LEU A 24 17.39 2.68 0.96
CA LEU A 24 16.59 1.50 0.61
C LEU A 24 16.19 1.51 -0.87
N MET A 25 15.88 2.68 -1.45
CA MET A 25 15.47 2.79 -2.86
C MET A 25 16.47 2.16 -3.85
N SER A 26 17.75 2.14 -3.51
CA SER A 26 18.76 1.49 -4.36
C SER A 26 18.73 -0.05 -4.33
N SER A 27 17.99 -0.64 -3.40
CA SER A 27 17.99 -2.09 -3.14
C SER A 27 16.63 -2.75 -3.34
N ILE A 28 15.55 -1.98 -3.52
CA ILE A 28 14.18 -2.47 -3.66
C ILE A 28 13.66 -2.27 -5.08
N THR A 29 12.62 -3.01 -5.43
CA THR A 29 11.91 -2.88 -6.72
C THR A 29 10.54 -2.22 -6.57
N SER A 30 9.96 -2.26 -5.37
CA SER A 30 8.65 -1.70 -5.02
C SER A 30 8.70 -1.01 -3.67
N ALA A 31 8.15 0.20 -3.58
CA ALA A 31 8.07 1.00 -2.36
C ALA A 31 6.61 1.07 -1.88
N ASN A 32 6.33 0.62 -0.66
CA ASN A 32 5.02 0.77 -0.03
C ASN A 32 5.04 2.07 0.78
N ILE A 33 4.45 3.13 0.26
CA ILE A 33 4.55 4.49 0.81
C ILE A 33 3.43 4.75 1.81
N ALA A 34 3.78 5.10 3.04
CA ALA A 34 2.82 5.49 4.08
C ALA A 34 1.94 6.67 3.62
N CYS A 35 0.64 6.58 3.90
CA CYS A 35 -0.36 7.49 3.35
C CYS A 35 -0.93 8.49 4.38
N GLY A 36 -0.16 8.80 5.43
CA GLY A 36 -0.47 9.88 6.37
C GLY A 36 -1.37 9.50 7.56
N TYR A 37 -1.92 8.29 7.61
CA TYR A 37 -2.85 7.90 8.68
C TYR A 37 -2.13 7.19 9.84
N HIS A 38 -1.32 6.18 9.56
CA HIS A 38 -0.50 5.53 10.58
C HIS A 38 0.87 6.18 10.72
N ALA A 39 1.38 6.75 9.62
CA ALA A 39 2.65 7.45 9.55
C ALA A 39 2.70 8.34 8.30
N GLY A 40 3.69 9.23 8.26
CA GLY A 40 3.90 10.15 7.16
C GLY A 40 2.94 11.35 7.15
N ASP A 41 3.12 12.18 6.16
CA ASP A 41 2.28 13.35 5.84
C ASP A 41 2.40 13.67 4.34
N SER A 42 1.70 14.72 3.87
CA SER A 42 1.73 15.11 2.46
C SER A 42 3.13 15.51 1.96
N ILE A 43 4.01 15.96 2.83
CA ILE A 43 5.38 16.36 2.48
C ILE A 43 6.23 15.10 2.32
N SER A 44 6.20 14.20 3.31
CA SER A 44 6.94 12.94 3.26
C SER A 44 6.48 12.04 2.10
N MET A 45 5.16 11.94 1.85
CA MET A 45 4.62 11.23 0.69
C MET A 45 5.23 11.75 -0.62
N ARG A 46 5.23 13.08 -0.83
CA ARG A 46 5.76 13.71 -2.03
C ARG A 46 7.25 13.45 -2.22
N GLU A 47 8.04 13.59 -1.16
CA GLU A 47 9.48 13.35 -1.20
C GLU A 47 9.79 11.87 -1.50
N THR A 48 9.08 10.95 -0.83
CA THR A 48 9.26 9.51 -1.04
C THR A 48 8.86 9.09 -2.46
N VAL A 49 7.79 9.66 -3.02
CA VAL A 49 7.40 9.47 -4.42
C VAL A 49 8.51 9.92 -5.38
N ARG A 50 9.10 11.10 -5.16
CA ARG A 50 10.23 11.59 -5.99
C ARG A 50 11.43 10.65 -5.93
N HIS A 51 11.79 10.18 -4.73
CA HIS A 51 12.88 9.22 -4.58
C HIS A 51 12.60 7.90 -5.31
N ALA A 52 11.36 7.40 -5.26
CA ALA A 52 10.98 6.20 -6.00
C ALA A 52 11.11 6.42 -7.52
N ILE A 53 10.65 7.56 -8.04
CA ILE A 53 10.79 7.92 -9.46
C ILE A 53 12.26 7.99 -9.86
N ASP A 54 13.10 8.70 -9.11
CA ASP A 54 14.53 8.90 -9.39
C ASP A 54 15.30 7.57 -9.45
N HIS A 55 14.86 6.57 -8.70
CA HIS A 55 15.49 5.24 -8.64
C HIS A 55 14.78 4.19 -9.53
N GLY A 56 13.70 4.56 -10.22
CA GLY A 56 12.94 3.61 -11.03
C GLY A 56 12.22 2.53 -10.21
N VAL A 57 11.88 2.81 -8.96
CA VAL A 57 11.17 1.92 -8.02
C VAL A 57 9.67 2.10 -8.22
N ALA A 58 8.91 0.99 -8.24
CA ALA A 58 7.47 1.03 -8.37
C ALA A 58 6.83 1.68 -7.13
N ILE A 59 5.87 2.58 -7.36
CA ILE A 59 5.18 3.33 -6.31
C ILE A 59 3.94 2.57 -5.88
N GLY A 60 3.81 2.26 -4.60
CA GLY A 60 2.65 1.61 -4.01
C GLY A 60 2.09 2.36 -2.81
N ALA A 61 0.78 2.31 -2.64
CA ALA A 61 0.13 2.86 -1.46
C ALA A 61 0.15 1.87 -0.29
N HIS A 62 0.46 2.40 0.90
CA HIS A 62 0.52 1.63 2.14
C HIS A 62 -0.51 2.14 3.17
N PRO A 63 -1.83 1.94 2.88
CA PRO A 63 -2.90 2.43 3.74
C PRO A 63 -2.97 1.65 5.05
N GLY A 64 -3.14 2.36 6.16
CA GLY A 64 -3.30 1.79 7.49
C GLY A 64 -4.42 2.46 8.27
N PHE A 65 -4.72 1.94 9.46
CA PHE A 65 -5.64 2.60 10.38
C PHE A 65 -5.12 3.99 10.80
N ALA A 66 -6.04 4.90 11.13
CA ALA A 66 -5.72 6.23 11.64
C ALA A 66 -5.26 6.14 13.11
N ASP A 67 -4.08 5.60 13.33
CA ASP A 67 -3.50 5.31 14.63
C ASP A 67 -1.99 5.63 14.64
N PRO A 68 -1.61 6.91 14.55
CA PRO A 68 -0.19 7.30 14.54
C PRO A 68 0.54 6.91 15.82
N GLU A 69 -0.13 6.95 16.99
CA GLU A 69 0.48 6.56 18.26
C GLU A 69 0.77 5.06 18.36
N GLY A 70 -0.09 4.21 17.79
CA GLY A 70 0.09 2.77 17.70
C GLY A 70 0.75 2.33 16.41
N PHE A 71 1.16 3.27 15.58
CA PHE A 71 1.77 3.00 14.28
C PHE A 71 0.89 2.10 13.39
N GLY A 72 -0.45 2.27 13.46
CA GLY A 72 -1.40 1.45 12.72
C GLY A 72 -1.38 -0.05 13.09
N ARG A 73 -0.74 -0.44 14.19
CA ARG A 73 -0.62 -1.85 14.61
C ARG A 73 -1.65 -2.27 15.65
N ARG A 74 -2.41 -1.33 16.19
CA ARG A 74 -3.56 -1.64 17.05
C ARG A 74 -4.77 -1.97 16.19
N SER A 75 -5.44 -3.10 16.48
CA SER A 75 -6.70 -3.45 15.82
C SER A 75 -7.77 -2.44 16.19
N ILE A 76 -8.40 -1.85 15.18
CA ILE A 76 -9.52 -0.92 15.33
C ILE A 76 -10.73 -1.57 14.66
N GLU A 77 -11.78 -1.79 15.41
CA GLU A 77 -13.02 -2.35 14.87
C GLU A 77 -13.80 -1.26 14.14
N LEU A 78 -13.81 -1.38 12.83
CA LEU A 78 -14.56 -0.54 11.90
C LEU A 78 -15.50 -1.42 11.07
N SER A 79 -16.60 -0.85 10.61
CA SER A 79 -17.44 -1.51 9.63
C SER A 79 -16.71 -1.66 8.28
N PRO A 80 -17.12 -2.60 7.41
CA PRO A 80 -16.53 -2.71 6.09
C PRO A 80 -16.62 -1.41 5.27
N GLU A 81 -17.69 -0.65 5.43
CA GLU A 81 -17.89 0.64 4.74
C GLU A 81 -16.91 1.70 5.24
N GLU A 82 -16.64 1.74 6.54
CA GLU A 82 -15.63 2.63 7.12
C GLU A 82 -14.22 2.25 6.68
N VAL A 83 -13.91 0.95 6.59
CA VAL A 83 -12.63 0.47 6.07
C VAL A 83 -12.46 0.82 4.59
N GLU A 84 -13.51 0.65 3.78
CA GLU A 84 -13.49 1.03 2.36
C GLU A 84 -13.20 2.52 2.20
N GLY A 85 -13.92 3.39 2.92
CA GLY A 85 -13.69 4.84 2.90
C GLY A 85 -12.27 5.21 3.33
N LEU A 86 -11.78 4.63 4.43
CA LEU A 86 -10.45 4.87 4.97
C LEU A 86 -9.36 4.49 3.97
N VAL A 87 -9.47 3.35 3.30
CA VAL A 87 -8.49 2.89 2.30
C VAL A 87 -8.58 3.75 1.04
N LEU A 88 -9.79 4.03 0.57
CA LEU A 88 -10.04 4.85 -0.62
C LEU A 88 -9.39 6.23 -0.51
N ASP A 89 -9.57 6.91 0.62
CA ASP A 89 -9.02 8.24 0.85
C ASP A 89 -7.49 8.24 0.79
N GLN A 90 -6.85 7.27 1.43
CA GLN A 90 -5.40 7.13 1.48
C GLN A 90 -4.80 6.80 0.11
N VAL A 91 -5.39 5.82 -0.60
CA VAL A 91 -4.89 5.41 -1.92
C VAL A 91 -5.06 6.53 -2.94
N LYS A 92 -6.20 7.26 -2.91
CA LYS A 92 -6.42 8.44 -3.77
C LYS A 92 -5.40 9.54 -3.51
N ALA A 93 -5.18 9.88 -2.24
CA ALA A 93 -4.24 10.94 -1.88
C ALA A 93 -2.83 10.67 -2.42
N LEU A 94 -2.33 9.43 -2.28
CA LEU A 94 -1.02 9.07 -2.83
C LEU A 94 -1.03 9.01 -4.36
N ALA A 95 -2.10 8.52 -4.98
CA ALA A 95 -2.23 8.49 -6.45
C ALA A 95 -2.16 9.90 -7.05
N GLU A 96 -2.85 10.89 -6.45
CA GLU A 96 -2.80 12.29 -6.87
C GLU A 96 -1.41 12.89 -6.72
N ILE A 97 -0.71 12.59 -5.63
CA ILE A 97 0.68 13.01 -5.43
C ILE A 97 1.59 12.38 -6.48
N ALA A 98 1.46 11.07 -6.72
CA ALA A 98 2.27 10.36 -7.72
C ALA A 98 2.12 10.98 -9.11
N ILE A 99 0.88 11.26 -9.54
CA ILE A 99 0.59 11.90 -10.83
C ILE A 99 1.20 13.32 -10.88
N THR A 100 1.07 14.10 -9.81
CA THR A 100 1.61 15.48 -9.74
C THR A 100 3.12 15.49 -9.88
N GLU A 101 3.80 14.48 -9.36
CA GLU A 101 5.26 14.33 -9.45
C GLU A 101 5.73 13.63 -10.76
N GLY A 102 4.82 13.27 -11.64
CA GLY A 102 5.13 12.66 -12.95
C GLY A 102 5.27 11.13 -12.89
N GLY A 103 4.83 10.50 -11.83
CA GLY A 103 4.75 9.04 -11.67
C GLY A 103 3.31 8.52 -11.74
N GLN A 104 3.15 7.25 -11.40
CA GLN A 104 1.84 6.62 -11.27
C GLN A 104 1.89 5.52 -10.21
N LEU A 105 0.74 5.26 -9.59
CA LEU A 105 0.60 4.18 -8.63
C LEU A 105 0.64 2.82 -9.36
N ALA A 106 1.35 1.84 -8.82
CA ALA A 106 1.48 0.50 -9.38
C ALA A 106 0.78 -0.57 -8.53
N HIS A 107 0.77 -0.40 -7.21
CA HIS A 107 0.24 -1.40 -6.29
C HIS A 107 -0.31 -0.79 -5.00
N VAL A 108 -1.01 -1.63 -4.24
CA VAL A 108 -1.49 -1.33 -2.89
C VAL A 108 -1.11 -2.49 -1.97
N LYS A 109 -0.54 -2.18 -0.82
CA LYS A 109 -0.28 -3.12 0.27
C LYS A 109 -0.82 -2.52 1.57
N PRO A 110 -1.86 -3.07 2.20
CA PRO A 110 -2.32 -2.58 3.50
C PRO A 110 -1.22 -2.69 4.56
N HIS A 111 -1.25 -1.78 5.54
CA HIS A 111 -0.29 -1.74 6.64
C HIS A 111 -0.82 -2.42 7.91
N GLY A 112 0.08 -3.01 8.67
CA GLY A 112 -0.09 -3.36 10.08
C GLY A 112 -1.36 -4.15 10.41
N ALA A 113 -2.15 -3.66 11.35
CA ALA A 113 -3.36 -4.35 11.78
C ALA A 113 -4.41 -4.48 10.66
N LEU A 114 -4.50 -3.52 9.77
CA LEU A 114 -5.38 -3.60 8.60
C LEU A 114 -4.99 -4.76 7.67
N TYR A 115 -3.69 -4.95 7.44
CA TYR A 115 -3.17 -6.08 6.64
C TYR A 115 -3.57 -7.43 7.25
N HIS A 116 -3.39 -7.60 8.57
CA HIS A 116 -3.75 -8.84 9.26
C HIS A 116 -5.27 -9.06 9.26
N MET A 117 -6.06 -8.04 9.60
CA MET A 117 -7.53 -8.16 9.60
C MET A 117 -8.07 -8.48 8.21
N ALA A 118 -7.56 -7.86 7.16
CA ALA A 118 -7.94 -8.17 5.78
C ALA A 118 -7.48 -9.57 5.34
N SER A 119 -6.36 -10.06 5.89
CA SER A 119 -5.88 -11.42 5.60
C SER A 119 -6.79 -12.50 6.19
N GLU A 120 -7.45 -12.23 7.31
CA GLU A 120 -8.27 -13.19 8.05
C GLU A 120 -9.78 -13.01 7.79
N ARG A 121 -10.26 -11.76 7.67
CA ARG A 121 -11.69 -11.41 7.65
C ARG A 121 -12.14 -11.05 6.24
N ARG A 122 -12.94 -11.91 5.63
CA ARG A 122 -13.43 -11.73 4.25
C ARG A 122 -14.14 -10.38 4.04
N ALA A 123 -14.97 -9.93 4.96
CA ALA A 123 -15.68 -8.66 4.82
C ALA A 123 -14.74 -7.45 4.77
N ILE A 124 -13.64 -7.48 5.54
CA ILE A 124 -12.60 -6.45 5.52
C ILE A 124 -11.78 -6.54 4.22
N ALA A 125 -11.46 -7.75 3.79
CA ALA A 125 -10.79 -7.99 2.51
C ALA A 125 -11.59 -7.42 1.33
N ASP A 126 -12.89 -7.71 1.28
CA ASP A 126 -13.78 -7.20 0.24
C ASP A 126 -13.87 -5.66 0.25
N ALA A 127 -13.86 -5.03 1.43
CA ALA A 127 -13.85 -3.57 1.58
C ALA A 127 -12.55 -2.94 1.03
N VAL A 128 -11.40 -3.52 1.38
CA VAL A 128 -10.09 -3.09 0.82
C VAL A 128 -10.08 -3.23 -0.70
N VAL A 129 -10.54 -4.36 -1.21
CA VAL A 129 -10.59 -4.62 -2.67
C VAL A 129 -11.50 -3.62 -3.39
N ARG A 130 -12.70 -3.31 -2.85
CA ARG A 130 -13.58 -2.29 -3.43
C ARG A 130 -12.92 -0.92 -3.49
N ALA A 131 -12.22 -0.52 -2.43
CA ALA A 131 -11.48 0.74 -2.38
C ALA A 131 -10.38 0.81 -3.46
N VAL A 132 -9.60 -0.26 -3.61
CA VAL A 132 -8.54 -0.35 -4.63
C VAL A 132 -9.13 -0.27 -6.03
N MET A 133 -10.17 -1.06 -6.32
CA MET A 133 -10.88 -1.07 -7.61
C MET A 133 -11.49 0.29 -7.96
N ALA A 134 -11.97 1.04 -6.96
CA ALA A 134 -12.54 2.37 -7.16
C ALA A 134 -11.49 3.44 -7.54
N VAL A 135 -10.22 3.20 -7.22
CA VAL A 135 -9.13 4.07 -7.66
C VAL A 135 -8.63 3.68 -9.05
N ASP A 136 -8.23 2.43 -9.22
CA ASP A 136 -7.75 1.90 -10.50
C ASP A 136 -7.77 0.36 -10.46
N ASP A 137 -8.49 -0.25 -11.39
CA ASP A 137 -8.60 -1.72 -11.51
C ASP A 137 -7.33 -2.39 -12.09
N GLN A 138 -6.36 -1.60 -12.51
CA GLN A 138 -5.05 -2.08 -12.99
C GLN A 138 -3.99 -2.18 -11.88
N LEU A 139 -4.29 -1.72 -10.68
CA LEU A 139 -3.38 -1.85 -9.53
C LEU A 139 -3.15 -3.31 -9.16
N VAL A 140 -1.98 -3.60 -8.60
CA VAL A 140 -1.66 -4.92 -8.05
C VAL A 140 -1.89 -4.88 -6.54
N LEU A 141 -2.69 -5.81 -6.02
CA LEU A 141 -2.91 -5.94 -4.59
C LEU A 141 -1.89 -6.91 -3.98
N PHE A 142 -1.04 -6.41 -3.08
CA PHE A 142 -0.07 -7.23 -2.35
C PHE A 142 -0.71 -7.76 -1.06
N GLY A 143 -0.45 -9.02 -0.76
CA GLY A 143 -0.97 -9.64 0.45
C GLY A 143 -0.32 -10.97 0.78
N MET A 144 -0.58 -11.46 1.98
CA MET A 144 -0.08 -12.72 2.48
C MET A 144 -0.57 -13.90 1.64
N SER A 145 0.31 -14.83 1.36
CA SER A 145 -0.03 -16.06 0.64
C SER A 145 -1.18 -16.81 1.30
N GLY A 146 -2.21 -17.16 0.52
CA GLY A 146 -3.38 -17.88 1.02
C GLY A 146 -4.38 -17.05 1.83
N SER A 147 -4.21 -15.72 1.88
CA SER A 147 -5.08 -14.82 2.66
C SER A 147 -6.46 -14.59 2.01
N SER A 148 -7.43 -14.21 2.85
CA SER A 148 -8.74 -13.71 2.39
C SER A 148 -8.60 -12.49 1.49
N LEU A 149 -7.58 -11.64 1.71
CA LEU A 149 -7.32 -10.46 0.91
C LEU A 149 -7.02 -10.81 -0.56
N LEU A 150 -6.08 -11.72 -0.78
CA LEU A 150 -5.76 -12.16 -2.14
C LEU A 150 -6.92 -12.91 -2.80
N ALA A 151 -7.62 -13.76 -2.04
CA ALA A 151 -8.81 -14.46 -2.54
C ALA A 151 -9.94 -13.49 -2.94
N ALA A 152 -10.12 -12.40 -2.19
CA ALA A 152 -11.09 -11.35 -2.52
C ALA A 152 -10.71 -10.62 -3.81
N GLY A 153 -9.43 -10.22 -3.95
CA GLY A 153 -8.94 -9.56 -5.16
C GLY A 153 -9.09 -10.44 -6.41
N GLN A 154 -8.67 -11.69 -6.31
CA GLN A 154 -8.83 -12.67 -7.41
C GLN A 154 -10.27 -12.88 -7.83
N ALA A 155 -11.21 -12.91 -6.88
CA ALA A 155 -12.63 -13.12 -7.15
C ALA A 155 -13.26 -12.04 -8.04
N VAL A 156 -12.71 -10.81 -8.03
CA VAL A 156 -13.18 -9.69 -8.87
C VAL A 156 -12.26 -9.39 -10.06
N GLY A 157 -11.23 -10.21 -10.28
CA GLY A 157 -10.30 -10.06 -11.40
C GLY A 157 -9.18 -9.05 -11.17
N LEU A 158 -9.01 -8.54 -9.94
CA LEU A 158 -7.87 -7.69 -9.60
C LEU A 158 -6.57 -8.49 -9.63
N ARG A 159 -5.51 -7.90 -10.14
CA ARG A 159 -4.18 -8.52 -10.10
C ARG A 159 -3.70 -8.59 -8.66
N VAL A 160 -3.12 -9.72 -8.28
CA VAL A 160 -2.60 -9.92 -6.92
C VAL A 160 -1.16 -10.39 -6.95
N ALA A 161 -0.40 -10.01 -5.93
CA ALA A 161 0.95 -10.50 -5.66
C ALA A 161 1.00 -11.11 -4.26
N SER A 162 1.51 -12.34 -4.21
CA SER A 162 1.61 -13.11 -2.97
C SER A 162 2.95 -12.86 -2.30
N GLU A 163 2.92 -12.38 -1.07
CA GLU A 163 4.11 -12.27 -0.22
C GLU A 163 4.39 -13.59 0.49
N VAL A 164 5.68 -13.87 0.70
CA VAL A 164 6.18 -15.08 1.36
C VAL A 164 7.03 -14.72 2.57
#